data_9424758bb51815721e9d5f2ce32f4343
#
_entry.id   9424758bb51815721e9d5f2ce32f4343
#
_cell.length_a   1.000
_cell.length_b   1.000
_cell.length_c   1.000
_cell.angle_alpha   90.00
_cell.angle_beta   90.00
_cell.angle_gamma   90.00
#
_symmetry.space_group_name_H-M   'P 1'
#
loop_
_entity.id
_entity.type
_entity.pdbx_description
1 polymer ?
#
loop_
_entity_poly.entity_id
_entity_poly.type
_entity_poly.pdbx_seq_one_letter_code
_entity_poly.pdbx_strand_id
1 'polypeptide(L)'
;MKKAIAYMRFSSPGQMSGDSLNRQRRLIAEWLKVNSDYYLDTITYEDLGLSAFKGKHAQSGAFSEFLDAIEHGYILPGTTLLVESLDRLSREKVGEAIERLKLILNHGIDVITLCDNTVYNIDSLNEPYSLIKAILIAQRANEESEIKSSRVKLSWKKKRQDALESGTIMTASCPRWLSLDDKRTAFVPDPDRVKTIELIFKLRMERRSLNAIAKYLNDHAVKNFSGKKSAWGPSVIEK
;
A
#
# COMPACT_ATOMS: atom_id res chain seq x y z
N MET A 1 -32.77 -12.24 -5.68
CA MET A 1 -31.30 -12.14 -5.63
C MET A 1 -30.93 -11.38 -4.37
N LYS A 2 -29.97 -11.88 -3.63
CA LYS A 2 -29.46 -11.25 -2.41
C LYS A 2 -28.45 -10.17 -2.77
N LYS A 3 -28.45 -9.06 -2.01
CA LYS A 3 -27.54 -7.94 -2.23
C LYS A 3 -26.19 -8.21 -1.58
N ALA A 4 -25.10 -8.05 -2.32
CA ALA A 4 -23.74 -8.10 -1.80
C ALA A 4 -23.07 -6.73 -1.96
N ILE A 5 -22.30 -6.32 -0.95
CA ILE A 5 -21.46 -5.10 -0.94
C ILE A 5 -20.02 -5.55 -0.76
N ALA A 6 -19.10 -4.96 -1.50
CA ALA A 6 -17.67 -5.26 -1.37
C ALA A 6 -16.95 -4.20 -0.54
N TYR A 7 -16.12 -4.65 0.42
CA TYR A 7 -15.14 -3.82 1.09
C TYR A 7 -13.73 -4.26 0.73
N MET A 8 -12.93 -3.32 0.25
CA MET A 8 -11.55 -3.54 -0.17
C MET A 8 -10.60 -2.60 0.56
N ARG A 9 -9.45 -3.12 1.00
CA ARG A 9 -8.46 -2.33 1.75
C ARG A 9 -7.03 -2.57 1.27
N PHE A 10 -6.24 -1.49 1.25
CA PHE A 10 -4.81 -1.50 0.93
C PHE A 10 -3.97 -1.02 2.10
N SER A 11 -2.77 -1.59 2.24
CA SER A 11 -1.85 -1.23 3.32
C SER A 11 -0.86 -0.12 2.94
N SER A 12 -0.67 0.16 1.64
CA SER A 12 0.25 1.23 1.18
C SER A 12 -0.10 1.77 -0.21
N PRO A 13 0.26 3.05 -0.51
CA PRO A 13 0.07 3.64 -1.84
C PRO A 13 0.79 2.88 -2.97
N GLY A 14 1.92 2.20 -2.68
CA GLY A 14 2.64 1.39 -3.66
C GLY A 14 1.89 0.14 -4.12
N GLN A 15 0.87 -0.29 -3.36
CA GLN A 15 0.00 -1.42 -3.73
C GLN A 15 -1.17 -1.00 -4.62
N MET A 16 -1.39 0.31 -4.82
CA MET A 16 -2.39 0.84 -5.76
C MET A 16 -2.06 0.51 -7.22
N SER A 17 -0.79 0.29 -7.55
CA SER A 17 -0.33 0.17 -8.94
C SER A 17 -0.47 -1.23 -9.55
N GLY A 18 -1.10 -2.21 -8.86
CA GLY A 18 -1.25 -3.43 -9.59
C GLY A 18 -1.96 -4.59 -8.89
N ASP A 19 -1.24 -5.49 -8.26
CA ASP A 19 -1.73 -6.86 -8.04
C ASP A 19 -2.78 -6.98 -6.92
N SER A 20 -2.73 -6.15 -5.87
CA SER A 20 -3.58 -6.35 -4.70
C SER A 20 -5.06 -6.01 -4.96
N LEU A 21 -5.35 -4.89 -5.68
CA LEU A 21 -6.72 -4.51 -6.04
C LEU A 21 -7.33 -5.48 -7.04
N ASN A 22 -6.57 -5.79 -8.09
CA ASN A 22 -7.00 -6.72 -9.13
C ASN A 22 -7.27 -8.12 -8.54
N ARG A 23 -6.47 -8.53 -7.56
CA ARG A 23 -6.68 -9.79 -6.84
C ARG A 23 -8.00 -9.78 -6.06
N GLN A 24 -8.28 -8.73 -5.28
CA GLN A 24 -9.52 -8.63 -4.51
C GLN A 24 -10.74 -8.58 -5.44
N ARG A 25 -10.69 -7.76 -6.51
CA ARG A 25 -11.76 -7.71 -7.52
C ARG A 25 -11.99 -9.06 -8.20
N ARG A 26 -10.90 -9.80 -8.50
CA ARG A 26 -11.00 -11.14 -9.07
C ARG A 26 -11.67 -12.12 -8.11
N LEU A 27 -11.29 -12.13 -6.83
CA LEU A 27 -11.92 -12.99 -5.82
C LEU A 27 -13.42 -12.71 -5.71
N ILE A 28 -13.83 -11.44 -5.71
CA ILE A 28 -15.25 -11.05 -5.69
C ILE A 28 -15.97 -11.57 -6.94
N ALA A 29 -15.37 -11.37 -8.12
CA ALA A 29 -15.96 -11.80 -9.39
C ALA A 29 -16.07 -13.34 -9.49
N GLU A 30 -15.06 -14.07 -9.01
CA GLU A 30 -15.06 -15.54 -8.96
C GLU A 30 -16.13 -16.05 -8.00
N TRP A 31 -16.27 -15.43 -6.83
CA TRP A 31 -17.27 -15.78 -5.85
C TRP A 31 -18.70 -15.56 -6.40
N LEU A 32 -18.96 -14.43 -7.05
CA LEU A 32 -20.26 -14.12 -7.66
C LEU A 32 -20.64 -15.08 -8.80
N LYS A 33 -19.68 -15.59 -9.55
CA LYS A 33 -19.94 -16.60 -10.60
C LYS A 33 -20.48 -17.91 -10.02
N VAL A 34 -20.00 -18.29 -8.84
CA VAL A 34 -20.45 -19.52 -8.15
C VAL A 34 -21.75 -19.28 -7.39
N ASN A 35 -21.96 -18.07 -6.88
CA ASN A 35 -23.12 -17.69 -6.07
C ASN A 35 -24.06 -16.78 -6.88
N SER A 36 -24.72 -17.35 -7.90
CA SER A 36 -25.55 -16.63 -8.86
C SER A 36 -26.86 -16.07 -8.27
N ASP A 37 -27.19 -16.44 -7.05
CA ASP A 37 -28.29 -15.87 -6.26
C ASP A 37 -27.97 -14.49 -5.65
N TYR A 38 -26.72 -14.05 -5.74
CA TYR A 38 -26.25 -12.74 -5.31
C TYR A 38 -26.01 -11.80 -6.49
N TYR A 39 -26.14 -10.50 -6.22
CA TYR A 39 -25.68 -9.43 -7.10
C TYR A 39 -24.82 -8.44 -6.32
N LEU A 40 -23.76 -7.92 -6.96
CA LEU A 40 -22.91 -6.89 -6.37
C LEU A 40 -23.59 -5.54 -6.51
N ASP A 41 -23.67 -4.79 -5.40
CA ASP A 41 -24.08 -3.38 -5.43
C ASP A 41 -23.08 -2.52 -6.22
N THR A 42 -23.59 -1.45 -6.80
CA THR A 42 -22.75 -0.42 -7.43
C THR A 42 -21.90 0.34 -6.40
N ILE A 43 -22.34 0.39 -5.14
CA ILE A 43 -21.58 0.99 -4.03
C ILE A 43 -20.56 -0.01 -3.53
N THR A 44 -19.29 0.37 -3.64
CA THR A 44 -18.15 -0.36 -3.08
C THR A 44 -17.40 0.55 -2.11
N TYR A 45 -16.91 -0.02 -1.02
CA TYR A 45 -16.14 0.70 -0.01
C TYR A 45 -14.66 0.37 -0.18
N GLU A 46 -13.85 1.38 -0.53
CA GLU A 46 -12.43 1.20 -0.83
C GLU A 46 -11.54 2.08 0.05
N ASP A 47 -10.77 1.47 0.96
CA ASP A 47 -9.76 2.16 1.76
C ASP A 47 -8.40 2.15 1.05
N LEU A 48 -8.08 3.25 0.38
CA LEU A 48 -6.89 3.40 -0.48
C LEU A 48 -5.57 3.66 0.27
N GLY A 49 -5.49 3.39 1.57
CA GLY A 49 -4.25 3.55 2.35
C GLY A 49 -3.76 4.99 2.56
N LEU A 50 -4.48 6.00 2.06
CA LEU A 50 -4.09 7.41 2.11
C LEU A 50 -4.30 8.08 3.48
N SER A 51 -4.98 7.42 4.41
CA SER A 51 -5.31 7.98 5.72
C SER A 51 -4.10 8.17 6.66
N ALA A 52 -2.94 7.57 6.35
CA ALA A 52 -1.73 7.76 7.15
C ALA A 52 -0.96 9.06 6.82
N PHE A 53 -1.28 9.74 5.70
CA PHE A 53 -0.49 10.88 5.19
C PHE A 53 -1.18 12.25 5.27
N LYS A 54 -2.48 12.30 5.55
CA LYS A 54 -3.20 13.58 5.72
C LYS A 54 -3.73 13.67 7.13
N GLY A 55 -3.14 14.60 7.91
CA GLY A 55 -3.41 14.82 9.32
C GLY A 55 -4.89 14.99 9.68
N LYS A 56 -5.16 14.79 10.95
CA LYS A 56 -6.35 15.07 11.81
C LYS A 56 -7.79 15.10 11.24
N HIS A 57 -8.02 15.12 9.92
CA HIS A 57 -9.35 15.12 9.30
C HIS A 57 -9.71 13.81 8.58
N ALA A 58 -8.88 12.79 8.62
CA ALA A 58 -9.13 11.47 8.00
C ALA A 58 -9.51 10.40 9.05
N GLN A 59 -10.38 10.75 9.99
CA GLN A 59 -10.90 9.79 10.98
C GLN A 59 -12.02 8.91 10.43
N SER A 60 -12.58 9.19 9.24
CA SER A 60 -13.56 8.36 8.56
C SER A 60 -12.95 7.73 7.32
N GLY A 61 -12.45 6.48 7.42
CA GLY A 61 -12.14 5.66 6.25
C GLY A 61 -13.43 5.06 5.65
N ALA A 62 -13.35 4.51 4.44
CA ALA A 62 -14.50 3.90 3.77
C ALA A 62 -15.21 2.82 4.62
N PHE A 63 -14.47 2.15 5.51
CA PHE A 63 -15.08 1.22 6.45
C PHE A 63 -15.94 1.93 7.52
N SER A 64 -15.54 3.10 7.99
CA SER A 64 -16.37 3.91 8.90
C SER A 64 -17.65 4.37 8.21
N GLU A 65 -17.55 4.83 6.95
CA GLU A 65 -18.71 5.20 6.15
C GLU A 65 -19.67 4.02 5.95
N PHE A 66 -19.13 2.80 5.79
CA PHE A 66 -19.92 1.57 5.73
C PHE A 66 -20.65 1.31 7.05
N LEU A 67 -19.98 1.46 8.20
CA LEU A 67 -20.62 1.28 9.52
C LEU A 67 -21.68 2.35 9.77
N ASP A 68 -21.40 3.61 9.45
CA ASP A 68 -22.36 4.70 9.55
C ASP A 68 -23.59 4.45 8.67
N ALA A 69 -23.39 3.90 7.47
CA ALA A 69 -24.51 3.54 6.57
C ALA A 69 -25.37 2.40 7.12
N ILE A 70 -24.78 1.47 7.87
CA ILE A 70 -25.52 0.42 8.59
C ILE A 70 -26.34 1.04 9.72
N GLU A 71 -25.71 1.85 10.57
CA GLU A 71 -26.36 2.46 11.75
C GLU A 71 -27.52 3.38 11.36
N HIS A 72 -27.39 4.12 10.25
CA HIS A 72 -28.45 4.97 9.72
C HIS A 72 -29.50 4.23 8.85
N GLY A 73 -29.35 2.91 8.69
CA GLY A 73 -30.31 2.09 7.93
C GLY A 73 -30.25 2.27 6.41
N TYR A 74 -29.20 2.83 5.86
CA TYR A 74 -28.97 2.89 4.40
C TYR A 74 -28.59 1.52 3.83
N ILE A 75 -27.97 0.66 4.65
CA ILE A 75 -27.71 -0.74 4.33
C ILE A 75 -28.67 -1.59 5.16
N LEU A 76 -29.57 -2.30 4.46
CA LEU A 76 -30.65 -3.05 5.09
C LEU A 76 -30.18 -4.44 5.56
N PRO A 77 -30.81 -5.00 6.61
CA PRO A 77 -30.67 -6.40 7.00
C PRO A 77 -30.89 -7.35 5.81
N GLY A 78 -30.16 -8.46 5.79
CA GLY A 78 -30.16 -9.42 4.67
C GLY A 78 -29.18 -9.06 3.54
N THR A 79 -28.47 -7.93 3.66
CA THR A 79 -27.31 -7.62 2.81
C THR A 79 -26.10 -8.45 3.25
N THR A 80 -25.23 -8.78 2.32
CA THR A 80 -23.98 -9.52 2.57
C THR A 80 -22.76 -8.65 2.30
N LEU A 81 -21.84 -8.57 3.27
CA LEU A 81 -20.54 -7.91 3.11
C LEU A 81 -19.50 -8.92 2.63
N LEU A 82 -18.88 -8.66 1.48
CA LEU A 82 -17.76 -9.43 0.95
C LEU A 82 -16.45 -8.77 1.33
N VAL A 83 -15.59 -9.51 2.03
CA VAL A 83 -14.24 -9.07 2.41
C VAL A 83 -13.20 -10.12 2.02
N GLU A 84 -11.97 -9.73 1.74
CA GLU A 84 -10.90 -10.68 1.45
C GLU A 84 -10.67 -11.64 2.63
N SER A 85 -10.56 -11.10 3.85
CA SER A 85 -10.32 -11.83 5.10
C SER A 85 -10.70 -10.95 6.30
N LEU A 86 -10.88 -11.53 7.50
CA LEU A 86 -11.32 -10.80 8.69
C LEU A 86 -10.39 -9.70 9.15
N ASP A 87 -9.08 -9.81 8.89
CA ASP A 87 -8.09 -8.76 9.19
C ASP A 87 -8.35 -7.46 8.42
N ARG A 88 -9.19 -7.49 7.38
CA ARG A 88 -9.63 -6.30 6.67
C ARG A 88 -10.54 -5.41 7.50
N LEU A 89 -11.23 -5.98 8.46
CA LEU A 89 -12.16 -5.23 9.34
C LEU A 89 -11.44 -4.35 10.38
N SER A 90 -10.17 -4.65 10.74
CA SER A 90 -9.36 -3.80 11.61
C SER A 90 -7.90 -3.70 11.12
N ARG A 91 -7.22 -2.60 11.46
CA ARG A 91 -5.79 -2.39 11.14
C ARG A 91 -4.85 -2.77 12.26
N GLU A 92 -5.32 -2.75 13.50
CA GLU A 92 -4.43 -2.73 14.66
C GLU A 92 -4.59 -3.95 15.57
N LYS A 93 -5.82 -4.35 15.87
CA LYS A 93 -6.05 -5.39 16.89
C LYS A 93 -7.11 -6.38 16.46
N VAL A 94 -6.85 -7.65 16.75
CA VAL A 94 -7.79 -8.75 16.53
C VAL A 94 -9.13 -8.50 17.24
N GLY A 95 -9.08 -7.98 18.49
CA GLY A 95 -10.29 -7.66 19.25
C GLY A 95 -11.21 -6.67 18.54
N GLU A 96 -10.64 -5.62 17.92
CA GLU A 96 -11.44 -4.66 17.15
C GLU A 96 -12.09 -5.28 15.91
N ALA A 97 -11.39 -6.20 15.22
CA ALA A 97 -11.97 -6.90 14.08
C ALA A 97 -13.19 -7.73 14.50
N ILE A 98 -13.12 -8.37 15.66
CA ILE A 98 -14.24 -9.16 16.22
C ILE A 98 -15.38 -8.27 16.67
N GLU A 99 -15.10 -7.13 17.34
CA GLU A 99 -16.17 -6.20 17.74
C GLU A 99 -16.89 -5.61 16.51
N ARG A 100 -16.16 -5.27 15.46
CA ARG A 100 -16.74 -4.81 14.19
C ARG A 100 -17.53 -5.90 13.49
N LEU A 101 -17.04 -7.15 13.50
CA LEU A 101 -17.81 -8.29 13.00
C LEU A 101 -19.12 -8.43 13.75
N LYS A 102 -19.09 -8.44 15.10
CA LYS A 102 -20.31 -8.52 15.92
C LYS A 102 -21.29 -7.39 15.62
N LEU A 103 -20.81 -6.15 15.48
CA LEU A 103 -21.65 -5.02 15.13
C LEU A 103 -22.37 -5.26 13.80
N ILE A 104 -21.67 -5.68 12.77
CA ILE A 104 -22.24 -5.95 11.44
C ILE A 104 -23.29 -7.06 11.52
N LEU A 105 -22.97 -8.18 12.19
CA LEU A 105 -23.86 -9.32 12.31
C LEU A 105 -25.13 -8.97 13.13
N ASN A 106 -25.01 -8.16 14.19
CA ASN A 106 -26.14 -7.70 14.99
C ASN A 106 -27.13 -6.82 14.21
N HIS A 107 -26.66 -6.16 13.15
CA HIS A 107 -27.53 -5.42 12.23
C HIS A 107 -28.12 -6.30 11.11
N GLY A 108 -27.98 -7.64 11.23
CA GLY A 108 -28.54 -8.58 10.25
C GLY A 108 -27.82 -8.61 8.91
N ILE A 109 -26.54 -8.24 8.89
CA ILE A 109 -25.71 -8.24 7.68
C ILE A 109 -24.71 -9.40 7.81
N ASP A 110 -24.77 -10.33 6.87
CA ASP A 110 -23.84 -11.44 6.80
C ASP A 110 -22.47 -10.98 6.31
N VAL A 111 -21.39 -11.61 6.81
CA VAL A 111 -20.02 -11.33 6.35
C VAL A 111 -19.43 -12.59 5.73
N ILE A 112 -18.90 -12.47 4.52
CA ILE A 112 -18.24 -13.57 3.82
C ILE A 112 -16.77 -13.22 3.59
N THR A 113 -15.88 -14.08 4.08
CA THR A 113 -14.45 -13.98 3.84
C THR A 113 -14.07 -14.82 2.61
N LEU A 114 -13.55 -14.13 1.56
CA LEU A 114 -13.34 -14.73 0.24
C LEU A 114 -12.12 -15.67 0.19
N CYS A 115 -11.13 -15.47 1.06
CA CYS A 115 -9.92 -16.30 1.08
C CYS A 115 -10.17 -17.74 1.55
N ASP A 116 -11.10 -17.93 2.48
CA ASP A 116 -11.43 -19.23 3.08
C ASP A 116 -12.90 -19.63 2.88
N ASN A 117 -13.64 -18.81 2.12
CA ASN A 117 -15.07 -18.98 1.82
C ASN A 117 -15.91 -19.24 3.09
N THR A 118 -15.59 -18.54 4.19
CA THR A 118 -16.31 -18.67 5.45
C THR A 118 -17.43 -17.64 5.52
N VAL A 119 -18.63 -18.10 5.88
CA VAL A 119 -19.82 -17.27 6.09
C VAL A 119 -20.00 -17.03 7.58
N TYR A 120 -20.10 -15.77 7.96
CA TYR A 120 -20.47 -15.34 9.31
C TYR A 120 -21.83 -14.68 9.26
N ASN A 121 -22.75 -15.15 10.08
CA ASN A 121 -24.10 -14.64 10.26
C ASN A 121 -24.39 -14.44 11.75
N ILE A 122 -25.59 -14.00 12.10
CA ILE A 122 -25.97 -13.79 13.51
C ILE A 122 -25.84 -15.05 14.36
N ASP A 123 -26.11 -16.23 13.80
CA ASP A 123 -26.01 -17.50 14.52
C ASP A 123 -24.56 -17.82 14.87
N SER A 124 -23.61 -17.37 14.05
CA SER A 124 -22.19 -17.52 14.31
C SER A 124 -21.71 -16.86 15.62
N LEU A 125 -22.46 -15.87 16.13
CA LEU A 125 -22.17 -15.24 17.43
C LEU A 125 -22.51 -16.15 18.60
N ASN A 126 -23.44 -17.07 18.43
CA ASN A 126 -23.88 -18.02 19.44
C ASN A 126 -23.10 -19.35 19.38
N GLU A 127 -22.29 -19.52 18.33
CA GLU A 127 -21.45 -20.69 18.14
C GLU A 127 -20.01 -20.43 18.63
N PRO A 128 -19.60 -20.97 19.81
CA PRO A 128 -18.25 -20.71 20.34
C PRO A 128 -17.13 -21.08 19.35
N TYR A 129 -17.32 -22.13 18.56
CA TYR A 129 -16.35 -22.58 17.58
C TYR A 129 -16.15 -21.56 16.43
N SER A 130 -17.22 -20.97 15.93
CA SER A 130 -17.18 -19.95 14.85
C SER A 130 -16.43 -18.70 15.30
N LEU A 131 -16.67 -18.23 16.53
CA LEU A 131 -15.95 -17.10 17.10
C LEU A 131 -14.47 -17.41 17.35
N ILE A 132 -14.16 -18.58 17.91
CA ILE A 132 -12.77 -19.00 18.13
C ILE A 132 -12.03 -19.10 16.79
N LYS A 133 -12.66 -19.71 15.78
CA LYS A 133 -12.09 -19.77 14.42
C LYS A 133 -11.82 -18.37 13.86
N ALA A 134 -12.76 -17.44 13.99
CA ALA A 134 -12.59 -16.05 13.54
C ALA A 134 -11.41 -15.36 14.24
N ILE A 135 -11.29 -15.53 15.56
CA ILE A 135 -10.17 -15.00 16.37
C ILE A 135 -8.84 -15.56 15.88
N LEU A 136 -8.74 -16.88 15.72
CA LEU A 136 -7.50 -17.54 15.30
C LEU A 136 -7.07 -17.11 13.89
N ILE A 137 -8.01 -16.97 12.95
CA ILE A 137 -7.71 -16.50 11.58
C ILE A 137 -7.21 -15.04 11.61
N ALA A 138 -7.89 -14.16 12.35
CA ALA A 138 -7.50 -12.76 12.47
C ALA A 138 -6.13 -12.61 13.18
N GLN A 139 -5.88 -13.40 14.21
CA GLN A 139 -4.60 -13.42 14.93
C GLN A 139 -3.46 -13.89 14.04
N ARG A 140 -3.63 -14.98 13.29
CA ARG A 140 -2.62 -15.49 12.35
C ARG A 140 -2.22 -14.46 11.30
N ALA A 141 -3.18 -13.75 10.73
CA ALA A 141 -2.91 -12.70 9.76
C ALA A 141 -2.11 -11.53 10.37
N ASN A 142 -2.42 -11.15 11.61
CA ASN A 142 -1.69 -10.12 12.34
C ASN A 142 -0.25 -10.56 12.67
N GLU A 143 -0.06 -11.75 13.20
CA GLU A 143 1.25 -12.34 13.50
C GLU A 143 2.14 -12.41 12.24
N GLU A 144 1.58 -12.81 11.10
CA GLU A 144 2.34 -12.85 9.83
C GLU A 144 2.84 -11.46 9.43
N SER A 145 2.02 -10.42 9.62
CA SER A 145 2.40 -9.04 9.37
C SER A 145 3.51 -8.57 10.31
N GLU A 146 3.42 -8.87 11.60
CA GLU A 146 4.43 -8.55 12.60
C GLU A 146 5.77 -9.27 12.34
N ILE A 147 5.72 -10.55 11.99
CA ILE A 147 6.90 -11.33 11.63
C ILE A 147 7.58 -10.75 10.40
N LYS A 148 6.82 -10.39 9.35
CA LYS A 148 7.37 -9.72 8.16
C LYS A 148 8.04 -8.39 8.53
N SER A 149 7.40 -7.56 9.34
CA SER A 149 7.94 -6.29 9.81
C SER A 149 9.23 -6.49 10.62
N SER A 150 9.22 -7.45 11.55
CA SER A 150 10.39 -7.80 12.37
C SER A 150 11.57 -8.28 11.52
N ARG A 151 11.33 -9.17 10.54
CA ARG A 151 12.36 -9.64 9.61
C ARG A 151 12.98 -8.49 8.81
N VAL A 152 12.18 -7.56 8.33
CA VAL A 152 12.68 -6.36 7.63
C VAL A 152 13.54 -5.51 8.55
N LYS A 153 13.10 -5.24 9.79
CA LYS A 153 13.87 -4.49 10.78
C LYS A 153 15.21 -5.15 11.09
N LEU A 154 15.22 -6.47 11.30
CA LEU A 154 16.45 -7.24 11.54
C LEU A 154 17.40 -7.21 10.35
N SER A 155 16.87 -7.35 9.12
CA SER A 155 17.67 -7.24 7.90
C SER A 155 18.33 -5.86 7.77
N TRP A 156 17.59 -4.77 8.06
CA TRP A 156 18.16 -3.43 8.07
C TRP A 156 19.20 -3.23 9.19
N LYS A 157 18.95 -3.79 10.39
CA LYS A 157 19.92 -3.76 11.49
C LYS A 157 21.22 -4.44 11.10
N LYS A 158 21.14 -5.64 10.49
CA LYS A 158 22.30 -6.37 9.99
C LYS A 158 23.05 -5.57 8.93
N LYS A 159 22.36 -5.02 7.91
CA LYS A 159 23.00 -4.19 6.88
C LYS A 159 23.74 -2.98 7.44
N ARG A 160 23.19 -2.33 8.47
CA ARG A 160 23.89 -1.22 9.14
C ARG A 160 25.15 -1.68 9.87
N GLN A 161 25.07 -2.83 10.53
CA GLN A 161 26.21 -3.40 11.23
C GLN A 161 27.32 -3.80 10.24
N ASP A 162 26.99 -4.50 9.17
CA ASP A 162 27.91 -4.88 8.10
C ASP A 162 28.58 -3.63 7.47
N ALA A 163 27.82 -2.54 7.30
CA ALA A 163 28.35 -1.29 6.80
C ALA A 163 29.34 -0.63 7.75
N LEU A 164 29.10 -0.71 9.06
CA LEU A 164 30.02 -0.18 10.08
C LEU A 164 31.27 -1.02 10.24
N GLU A 165 31.17 -2.34 10.17
CA GLU A 165 32.28 -3.26 10.43
C GLU A 165 33.14 -3.50 9.19
N SER A 166 32.53 -3.59 8.01
CA SER A 166 33.25 -3.96 6.77
C SER A 166 33.21 -2.89 5.67
N GLY A 167 32.54 -1.75 5.92
CA GLY A 167 32.34 -0.71 4.91
C GLY A 167 31.43 -1.11 3.77
N THR A 168 30.64 -2.21 3.92
CA THR A 168 29.75 -2.70 2.88
C THR A 168 28.63 -1.69 2.60
N ILE A 169 28.39 -1.40 1.33
CA ILE A 169 27.36 -0.46 0.90
C ILE A 169 25.97 -1.02 1.16
N MET A 170 25.19 -0.32 1.97
CA MET A 170 23.85 -0.76 2.41
C MET A 170 22.83 -0.83 1.28
N THR A 171 22.87 0.14 0.35
CA THR A 171 21.93 0.25 -0.77
C THR A 171 22.63 0.71 -2.03
N ALA A 172 22.09 0.36 -3.20
CA ALA A 172 22.58 0.90 -4.47
C ALA A 172 22.10 2.33 -4.75
N SER A 173 21.31 2.93 -3.84
CA SER A 173 20.81 4.30 -4.00
C SER A 173 21.94 5.29 -3.76
N CYS A 174 22.31 6.01 -4.80
CA CYS A 174 23.36 7.03 -4.78
C CYS A 174 22.95 8.20 -5.69
N PRO A 175 23.66 9.34 -5.61
CA PRO A 175 23.54 10.40 -6.59
C PRO A 175 23.72 9.85 -8.01
N ARG A 176 22.97 10.39 -8.97
CA ARG A 176 22.91 9.84 -10.34
C ARG A 176 24.21 9.91 -11.13
N TRP A 177 25.17 10.65 -10.66
CA TRP A 177 26.54 10.72 -11.23
C TRP A 177 27.51 9.68 -10.67
N LEU A 178 27.00 8.85 -9.74
CA LEU A 178 27.69 7.69 -9.21
C LEU A 178 27.01 6.41 -9.69
N SER A 179 27.75 5.33 -9.76
CA SER A 179 27.27 3.96 -9.92
C SER A 179 27.91 3.08 -8.86
N LEU A 180 27.23 1.98 -8.51
CA LEU A 180 27.80 0.99 -7.61
C LEU A 180 28.73 0.07 -8.41
N ASP A 181 29.91 -0.23 -7.88
CA ASP A 181 30.81 -1.21 -8.47
C ASP A 181 30.21 -2.63 -8.47
N ASP A 182 30.74 -3.53 -9.29
CA ASP A 182 30.21 -4.90 -9.43
C ASP A 182 30.32 -5.70 -8.12
N LYS A 183 31.30 -5.37 -7.29
CA LYS A 183 31.53 -6.00 -5.98
C LYS A 183 30.71 -5.37 -4.86
N ARG A 184 29.98 -4.28 -5.12
CA ARG A 184 29.22 -3.51 -4.14
C ARG A 184 30.01 -2.98 -2.96
N THR A 185 31.28 -2.65 -3.19
CA THR A 185 32.21 -2.14 -2.17
C THR A 185 32.45 -0.65 -2.27
N ALA A 186 32.21 -0.05 -3.44
CA ALA A 186 32.43 1.37 -3.66
C ALA A 186 31.43 2.01 -4.63
N PHE A 187 31.22 3.30 -4.46
CA PHE A 187 30.55 4.11 -5.48
C PHE A 187 31.58 4.68 -6.42
N VAL A 188 31.40 4.39 -7.71
CA VAL A 188 32.33 4.83 -8.77
C VAL A 188 31.70 5.99 -9.53
N PRO A 189 32.43 7.11 -9.72
CA PRO A 189 31.96 8.22 -10.53
C PRO A 189 31.81 7.83 -12.00
N ASP A 190 30.72 8.25 -12.63
CA ASP A 190 30.54 8.20 -14.08
C ASP A 190 31.23 9.42 -14.68
N PRO A 191 32.32 9.27 -15.48
CA PRO A 191 33.12 10.39 -15.95
C PRO A 191 32.33 11.42 -16.78
N ASP A 192 31.39 10.96 -17.58
CA ASP A 192 30.60 11.86 -18.44
C ASP A 192 29.57 12.65 -17.63
N ARG A 193 28.99 12.02 -16.62
CA ARG A 193 28.06 12.69 -15.71
C ARG A 193 28.79 13.66 -14.78
N VAL A 194 29.99 13.32 -14.33
CA VAL A 194 30.86 14.24 -13.54
C VAL A 194 31.13 15.51 -14.32
N LYS A 195 31.54 15.41 -15.60
CA LYS A 195 31.73 16.59 -16.47
C LYS A 195 30.48 17.46 -16.57
N THR A 196 29.29 16.82 -16.63
CA THR A 196 28.04 17.55 -16.67
C THR A 196 27.78 18.27 -15.35
N ILE A 197 28.08 17.66 -14.21
CA ILE A 197 27.96 18.29 -12.89
C ILE A 197 28.93 19.49 -12.78
N GLU A 198 30.19 19.34 -13.19
CA GLU A 198 31.17 20.42 -13.20
C GLU A 198 30.70 21.60 -14.08
N LEU A 199 30.11 21.31 -15.26
CA LEU A 199 29.53 22.32 -16.12
C LEU A 199 28.35 23.07 -15.44
N ILE A 200 27.47 22.34 -14.77
CA ILE A 200 26.34 22.94 -14.02
C ILE A 200 26.88 23.88 -12.93
N PHE A 201 27.88 23.44 -12.14
CA PHE A 201 28.51 24.27 -11.12
C PHE A 201 29.19 25.52 -11.71
N LYS A 202 29.91 25.37 -12.83
CA LYS A 202 30.52 26.49 -13.54
C LYS A 202 29.52 27.53 -13.95
N LEU A 203 28.42 27.10 -14.62
CA LEU A 203 27.32 27.99 -15.02
C LEU A 203 26.64 28.66 -13.82
N ARG A 204 26.56 27.96 -12.68
CA ARG A 204 26.01 28.51 -11.46
C ARG A 204 26.91 29.58 -10.83
N MET A 205 28.20 29.36 -10.87
CA MET A 205 29.20 30.38 -10.43
C MET A 205 29.15 31.64 -11.31
N GLU A 206 28.81 31.50 -12.59
CA GLU A 206 28.52 32.63 -13.49
C GLU A 206 27.16 33.32 -13.17
N ARG A 207 26.57 33.01 -12.01
CA ARG A 207 25.27 33.54 -11.52
C ARG A 207 24.06 33.26 -12.42
N ARG A 208 24.09 32.25 -13.29
CA ARG A 208 22.94 31.86 -14.08
C ARG A 208 21.86 31.26 -13.21
N SER A 209 20.60 31.54 -13.55
CA SER A 209 19.45 30.93 -12.90
C SER A 209 19.31 29.45 -13.28
N LEU A 210 18.61 28.65 -12.46
CA LEU A 210 18.37 27.24 -12.74
C LEU A 210 17.66 27.03 -14.08
N ASN A 211 16.73 27.93 -14.43
CA ASN A 211 16.04 27.91 -15.72
C ASN A 211 17.01 28.18 -16.90
N ALA A 212 17.93 29.13 -16.74
CA ALA A 212 18.92 29.44 -17.78
C ALA A 212 19.92 28.27 -17.95
N ILE A 213 20.30 27.61 -16.87
CA ILE A 213 21.16 26.41 -16.90
C ILE A 213 20.43 25.26 -17.59
N ALA A 214 19.15 25.00 -17.22
CA ALA A 214 18.36 23.96 -17.86
C ALA A 214 18.23 24.18 -19.37
N LYS A 215 17.93 25.42 -19.78
CA LYS A 215 17.88 25.81 -21.19
C LYS A 215 19.22 25.57 -21.88
N TYR A 216 20.32 26.03 -21.31
CA TYR A 216 21.66 25.84 -21.85
C TYR A 216 21.98 24.35 -22.10
N LEU A 217 21.71 23.49 -21.12
CA LEU A 217 21.96 22.04 -21.23
C LEU A 217 21.11 21.40 -22.32
N ASN A 218 19.85 21.84 -22.48
CA ASN A 218 18.95 21.35 -23.54
C ASN A 218 19.40 21.83 -24.93
N ASP A 219 19.74 23.11 -25.07
CA ASP A 219 20.19 23.71 -26.34
C ASP A 219 21.50 23.05 -26.84
N HIS A 220 22.36 22.60 -25.93
CA HIS A 220 23.60 21.89 -26.23
C HIS A 220 23.47 20.36 -26.24
N ALA A 221 22.23 19.85 -26.23
CA ALA A 221 21.90 18.42 -26.29
C ALA A 221 22.62 17.56 -25.21
N VAL A 222 22.93 18.14 -24.03
CA VAL A 222 23.55 17.43 -22.92
C VAL A 222 22.55 16.39 -22.37
N LYS A 223 22.98 15.12 -22.31
CA LYS A 223 22.09 14.03 -21.88
C LYS A 223 21.72 14.16 -20.39
N ASN A 224 20.45 14.04 -20.09
CA ASN A 224 19.96 13.99 -18.71
C ASN A 224 20.34 12.66 -18.05
N PHE A 225 20.52 12.66 -16.72
CA PHE A 225 20.88 11.47 -15.92
C PHE A 225 19.76 10.44 -15.78
N SER A 226 18.53 10.71 -16.22
CA SER A 226 17.38 9.80 -16.08
C SER A 226 17.41 8.61 -17.03
N GLY A 227 18.32 8.57 -18.01
CA GLY A 227 18.39 7.54 -19.06
C GLY A 227 17.23 7.60 -20.07
N LYS A 228 16.17 8.37 -19.79
CA LYS A 228 15.07 8.65 -20.70
C LYS A 228 15.41 9.90 -21.52
N LYS A 229 14.84 10.03 -22.73
CA LYS A 229 14.91 11.26 -23.55
C LYS A 229 14.10 12.41 -22.90
N SER A 230 14.38 12.71 -21.63
CA SER A 230 13.72 13.81 -20.90
C SER A 230 14.62 15.03 -20.89
N ALA A 231 14.05 16.20 -21.13
CA ALA A 231 14.76 17.46 -21.04
C ALA A 231 15.21 17.77 -19.61
N TRP A 232 16.26 18.59 -19.48
CA TRP A 232 16.66 19.16 -18.20
C TRP A 232 15.57 20.14 -17.74
N GLY A 233 15.20 20.03 -16.47
CA GLY A 233 14.34 20.98 -15.80
C GLY A 233 15.03 21.56 -14.56
N PRO A 234 14.59 22.73 -14.05
CA PRO A 234 15.17 23.36 -12.86
C PRO A 234 15.23 22.43 -11.65
N SER A 235 14.16 21.67 -11.41
CA SER A 235 14.06 20.71 -10.30
C SER A 235 15.03 19.51 -10.40
N VAL A 236 15.58 19.25 -11.59
CA VAL A 236 16.58 18.18 -11.78
C VAL A 236 17.99 18.70 -11.47
N ILE A 237 18.20 20.00 -11.68
CA ILE A 237 19.49 20.67 -11.43
C ILE A 237 19.65 20.98 -9.93
N GLU A 238 18.53 21.23 -9.23
CA GLU A 238 18.52 21.56 -7.79
C GLU A 238 18.82 20.33 -6.90
N LYS A 239 18.57 19.12 -7.38
CA LYS A 239 18.80 17.84 -6.67
C LYS A 239 20.20 17.29 -6.89
#